data_4d1355ba08a45f86d2ae2e5cfb598734
#
_entry.id   4d1355ba08a45f86d2ae2e5cfb598734
#
_cell.length_a   1.000
_cell.length_b   1.000
_cell.length_c   1.000
_cell.angle_alpha   90.00
_cell.angle_beta   90.00
_cell.angle_gamma   90.00
#
_symmetry.space_group_name_H-M   'P 1'
#
loop_
_entity.id
_entity.type
_entity.pdbx_description
1 polymer ?
#
loop_
_entity_poly.entity_id
_entity_poly.type
_entity_poly.pdbx_seq_one_letter_code
_entity_poly.pdbx_strand_id
1 'polypeptide(L)'
;PDIAPIRRLDEKLAVLELFHGPTLAFKDFALQALGNFYEEQIRRTGNSICVLGATSSDTGAAAISGLLGKVGVNVFILYPEGRISPLQERQMTCTGAENVFPLAIDGTFDDAQAALKEVFGDLDFKARVGLSAVNSINLARILAQSVYYLSAWFRLPEESREAMIFVVPTG
;
A
#
# COMPACT_ATOMS: atom_id res chain seq x y z
N PRO A 1 5.28 -7.70 -20.11
CA PRO A 1 5.35 -6.24 -19.99
C PRO A 1 6.27 -5.87 -18.83
N ASP A 2 7.09 -4.82 -19.00
CA ASP A 2 7.93 -4.31 -17.94
C ASP A 2 7.06 -3.51 -16.96
N ILE A 3 6.93 -4.01 -15.74
CA ILE A 3 6.06 -3.40 -14.72
C ILE A 3 6.71 -2.22 -13.99
N ALA A 4 8.03 -2.06 -14.12
CA ALA A 4 8.81 -0.97 -13.56
C ALA A 4 9.89 -0.57 -14.58
N PRO A 5 9.51 0.06 -15.72
CA PRO A 5 10.46 0.42 -16.75
C PRO A 5 11.42 1.51 -16.29
N ILE A 6 12.65 1.45 -16.77
CA ILE A 6 13.65 2.50 -16.60
C ILE A 6 13.71 3.29 -17.87
N ARG A 7 13.34 4.57 -17.80
CA ARG A 7 13.43 5.51 -18.92
C ARG A 7 14.64 6.42 -18.75
N ARG A 8 15.64 6.25 -19.62
CA ARG A 8 16.79 7.17 -19.65
C ARG A 8 16.36 8.52 -20.25
N LEU A 9 16.68 9.60 -19.55
CA LEU A 9 16.47 10.96 -20.01
C LEU A 9 17.76 11.53 -20.64
N ASP A 10 18.91 11.20 -20.07
CA ASP A 10 20.24 11.54 -20.58
C ASP A 10 21.29 10.52 -20.10
N GLU A 11 22.58 10.85 -20.24
CA GLU A 11 23.68 9.95 -19.84
C GLU A 11 23.76 9.70 -18.33
N LYS A 12 23.26 10.62 -17.51
CA LYS A 12 23.38 10.60 -16.04
C LYS A 12 22.04 10.47 -15.32
N LEU A 13 20.93 10.71 -16.02
CA LEU A 13 19.61 10.74 -15.43
C LEU A 13 18.69 9.70 -16.04
N ALA A 14 18.07 8.91 -15.19
CA ALA A 14 17.03 7.97 -15.57
C ALA A 14 15.84 8.05 -14.60
N VAL A 15 14.66 7.75 -15.10
CA VAL A 15 13.43 7.66 -14.31
C VAL A 15 13.03 6.21 -14.18
N LEU A 16 12.87 5.73 -12.98
CA LEU A 16 12.22 4.46 -12.68
C LEU A 16 10.71 4.73 -12.55
N GLU A 17 9.94 4.25 -13.50
CA GLU A 17 8.50 4.48 -13.55
C GLU A 17 7.78 3.45 -12.68
N LEU A 18 7.13 3.88 -11.59
CA LEU A 18 6.46 3.01 -10.63
C LEU A 18 4.92 3.18 -10.62
N PHE A 19 4.38 3.86 -11.64
CA PHE A 19 2.96 4.20 -11.74
C PHE A 19 2.16 3.31 -12.71
N HIS A 20 2.68 2.14 -13.06
CA HIS A 20 2.01 1.20 -13.97
C HIS A 20 1.11 0.18 -13.25
N GLY A 21 0.92 0.34 -11.95
CA GLY A 21 0.01 -0.49 -11.16
C GLY A 21 -1.45 -0.03 -11.23
N PRO A 22 -2.36 -0.80 -10.60
CA PRO A 22 -3.81 -0.58 -10.71
C PRO A 22 -4.29 0.76 -10.15
N THR A 23 -3.57 1.35 -9.18
CA THR A 23 -3.93 2.66 -8.59
C THR A 23 -2.99 3.77 -9.01
N LEU A 24 -2.05 3.48 -9.92
CA LEU A 24 -1.03 4.41 -10.43
C LEU A 24 -0.06 4.91 -9.35
N ALA A 25 0.06 4.17 -8.25
CA ALA A 25 0.94 4.49 -7.14
C ALA A 25 2.05 3.44 -6.99
N PHE A 26 3.26 3.87 -6.64
CA PHE A 26 4.38 2.96 -6.35
C PHE A 26 4.05 1.95 -5.23
N LYS A 27 3.08 2.29 -4.39
CA LYS A 27 2.60 1.47 -3.28
C LYS A 27 1.91 0.17 -3.75
N ASP A 28 1.44 0.14 -4.99
CA ASP A 28 0.82 -1.04 -5.59
C ASP A 28 1.74 -2.27 -5.56
N PHE A 29 3.05 -2.08 -5.75
CA PHE A 29 4.02 -3.17 -5.68
C PHE A 29 3.98 -3.89 -4.34
N ALA A 30 4.07 -3.12 -3.27
CA ALA A 30 4.14 -3.68 -1.92
C ALA A 30 2.79 -4.20 -1.44
N LEU A 31 1.71 -3.51 -1.76
CA LEU A 31 0.39 -3.86 -1.23
C LEU A 31 -0.22 -5.07 -1.94
N GLN A 32 0.06 -5.28 -3.22
CA GLN A 32 -0.26 -6.53 -3.90
C GLN A 32 0.54 -7.72 -3.34
N ALA A 33 1.84 -7.53 -3.08
CA ALA A 33 2.66 -8.56 -2.45
C ALA A 33 2.15 -8.89 -1.03
N LEU A 34 1.78 -7.87 -0.25
CA LEU A 34 1.22 -8.05 1.09
C LEU A 34 -0.10 -8.84 1.05
N GLY A 35 -0.96 -8.57 0.06
CA GLY A 35 -2.18 -9.32 -0.16
C GLY A 35 -1.93 -10.82 -0.37
N ASN A 36 -0.91 -11.16 -1.16
CA ASN A 36 -0.52 -12.55 -1.38
C ASN A 36 0.06 -13.20 -0.11
N PHE A 37 0.82 -12.44 0.70
CA PHE A 37 1.30 -12.94 1.99
C PHE A 37 0.16 -13.21 2.97
N TYR A 38 -0.87 -12.37 3.00
CA TYR A 38 -2.05 -12.60 3.84
C TYR A 38 -2.83 -13.84 3.41
N GLU A 39 -3.04 -14.07 2.12
CA GLU A 39 -3.67 -15.30 1.63
C GLU A 39 -2.90 -16.55 2.06
N GLU A 40 -1.58 -16.52 1.92
CA GLU A 40 -0.73 -17.63 2.34
C GLU A 40 -0.76 -17.84 3.86
N GLN A 41 -0.76 -16.76 4.64
CA GLN A 41 -0.90 -16.84 6.10
C GLN A 41 -2.24 -17.46 6.49
N ILE A 42 -3.35 -17.02 5.88
CA ILE A 42 -4.69 -17.55 6.13
C ILE A 42 -4.75 -19.04 5.75
N ARG A 43 -4.18 -19.41 4.60
CA ARG A 43 -4.12 -20.81 4.16
C ARG A 43 -3.39 -21.71 5.16
N ARG A 44 -2.35 -21.19 5.83
CA ARG A 44 -1.56 -21.95 6.84
C ARG A 44 -2.22 -22.01 8.20
N THR A 45 -2.87 -20.92 8.62
CA THR A 45 -3.37 -20.79 10.00
C THR A 45 -4.87 -21.04 10.13
N GLY A 46 -5.63 -20.88 9.05
CA GLY A 46 -7.09 -20.89 9.05
C GLY A 46 -7.74 -19.63 9.65
N ASN A 47 -6.94 -18.66 10.11
CA ASN A 47 -7.42 -17.46 10.77
C ASN A 47 -7.64 -16.32 9.76
N SER A 48 -8.77 -15.64 9.84
CA SER A 48 -9.03 -14.43 9.05
C SER A 48 -8.19 -13.26 9.55
N ILE A 49 -7.99 -12.28 8.66
CA ILE A 49 -7.23 -11.05 8.93
C ILE A 49 -8.15 -9.85 8.73
N CYS A 50 -8.20 -8.97 9.72
CA CYS A 50 -8.86 -7.68 9.63
C CYS A 50 -7.81 -6.59 9.42
N VAL A 51 -7.81 -5.96 8.26
CA VAL A 51 -6.89 -4.88 7.94
C VAL A 51 -7.57 -3.55 8.22
N LEU A 52 -6.95 -2.72 9.07
CA LEU A 52 -7.44 -1.38 9.38
C LEU A 52 -6.36 -0.35 9.03
N GLY A 53 -6.75 0.67 8.28
CA GLY A 53 -5.87 1.75 7.89
C GLY A 53 -6.55 3.11 7.85
N ALA A 54 -5.77 4.18 7.94
CA ALA A 54 -6.20 5.54 7.64
C ALA A 54 -5.43 6.08 6.44
N THR A 55 -6.08 6.89 5.63
CA THR A 55 -5.48 7.48 4.44
C THR A 55 -5.92 8.91 4.25
N SER A 56 -5.01 9.73 3.71
CA SER A 56 -5.32 11.05 3.16
C SER A 56 -4.97 11.15 1.67
N SER A 57 -4.52 10.03 1.08
CA SER A 57 -3.99 10.00 -0.29
C SER A 57 -4.09 8.59 -0.90
N ASP A 58 -3.18 8.27 -1.80
CA ASP A 58 -3.10 7.03 -2.60
C ASP A 58 -2.89 5.72 -1.80
N THR A 59 -2.45 5.79 -0.53
CA THR A 59 -2.22 4.57 0.28
C THR A 59 -3.50 3.76 0.47
N GLY A 60 -4.64 4.41 0.69
CA GLY A 60 -5.92 3.73 0.87
C GLY A 60 -6.36 2.99 -0.40
N ALA A 61 -6.28 3.66 -1.53
CA ALA A 61 -6.61 3.06 -2.82
C ALA A 61 -5.70 1.86 -3.14
N ALA A 62 -4.39 1.99 -2.93
CA ALA A 62 -3.44 0.92 -3.16
C ALA A 62 -3.65 -0.27 -2.19
N ALA A 63 -3.97 -0.01 -0.91
CA ALA A 63 -4.28 -1.04 0.06
C ALA A 63 -5.54 -1.83 -0.33
N ILE A 64 -6.59 -1.11 -0.69
CA ILE A 64 -7.83 -1.72 -1.15
C ILE A 64 -7.55 -2.57 -2.40
N SER A 65 -6.88 -2.01 -3.41
CA SER A 65 -6.59 -2.74 -4.65
C SER A 65 -5.76 -4.00 -4.43
N GLY A 66 -4.78 -3.96 -3.53
CA GLY A 66 -3.94 -5.12 -3.22
C GLY A 66 -4.64 -6.22 -2.41
N LEU A 67 -5.71 -5.87 -1.70
CA LEU A 67 -6.42 -6.77 -0.77
C LEU A 67 -7.85 -7.11 -1.26
N LEU A 68 -8.27 -6.50 -2.35
CA LEU A 68 -9.58 -6.70 -2.95
C LEU A 68 -9.83 -8.17 -3.29
N GLY A 69 -10.95 -8.70 -2.82
CA GLY A 69 -11.38 -10.07 -3.13
C GLY A 69 -10.52 -11.18 -2.49
N LYS A 70 -9.55 -10.83 -1.62
CA LYS A 70 -8.74 -11.80 -0.90
C LYS A 70 -9.58 -12.55 0.14
N VAL A 71 -9.64 -13.87 0.02
CA VAL A 71 -10.45 -14.72 0.90
C VAL A 71 -9.93 -14.66 2.33
N GLY A 72 -10.83 -14.39 3.30
CA GLY A 72 -10.50 -14.29 4.72
C GLY A 72 -9.83 -12.97 5.14
N VAL A 73 -9.71 -11.99 4.21
CA VAL A 73 -9.22 -10.64 4.49
C VAL A 73 -10.38 -9.67 4.44
N ASN A 74 -10.61 -8.88 5.51
CA ASN A 74 -11.51 -7.74 5.51
C ASN A 74 -10.70 -6.45 5.63
N VAL A 75 -11.03 -5.43 4.83
CA VAL A 75 -10.27 -4.19 4.71
C VAL A 75 -11.12 -2.99 5.09
N PHE A 76 -10.73 -2.31 6.13
CA PHE A 76 -11.36 -1.08 6.61
C PHE A 76 -10.40 0.09 6.42
N ILE A 77 -10.79 1.10 5.64
CA ILE A 77 -9.96 2.28 5.39
C ILE A 77 -10.73 3.53 5.80
N LEU A 78 -10.22 4.20 6.83
CA LEU A 78 -10.75 5.48 7.27
C LEU A 78 -10.14 6.60 6.43
N TYR A 79 -10.98 7.53 5.97
CA TYR A 79 -10.52 8.71 5.23
C TYR A 79 -11.37 9.94 5.59
N PRO A 80 -10.79 11.14 5.60
CA PRO A 80 -11.52 12.36 5.91
C PRO A 80 -12.46 12.74 4.75
N GLU A 81 -13.75 12.88 5.05
CA GLU A 81 -14.78 13.23 4.06
C GLU A 81 -14.47 14.56 3.38
N GLY A 82 -14.55 14.59 2.06
CA GLY A 82 -14.34 15.79 1.24
C GLY A 82 -12.90 16.35 1.26
N ARG A 83 -11.93 15.65 1.87
CA ARG A 83 -10.53 16.10 2.00
C ARG A 83 -9.52 15.26 1.24
N ILE A 84 -9.99 14.34 0.41
CA ILE A 84 -9.18 13.56 -0.52
C ILE A 84 -9.62 13.87 -1.95
N SER A 85 -8.78 13.55 -2.93
CA SER A 85 -9.17 13.80 -4.32
C SER A 85 -10.34 12.93 -4.74
N PRO A 86 -11.27 13.43 -5.60
CA PRO A 86 -12.41 12.63 -6.08
C PRO A 86 -11.99 11.34 -6.79
N LEU A 87 -10.81 11.32 -7.43
CA LEU A 87 -10.26 10.13 -8.07
C LEU A 87 -9.90 9.08 -7.02
N GLN A 88 -9.16 9.46 -5.99
CA GLN A 88 -8.75 8.54 -4.91
C GLN A 88 -9.95 8.01 -4.13
N GLU A 89 -10.95 8.85 -3.87
CA GLU A 89 -12.18 8.43 -3.24
C GLU A 89 -12.91 7.36 -4.08
N ARG A 90 -13.05 7.59 -5.39
CA ARG A 90 -13.66 6.60 -6.30
C ARG A 90 -12.88 5.31 -6.38
N GLN A 91 -11.55 5.36 -6.37
CA GLN A 91 -10.71 4.16 -6.35
C GLN A 91 -10.97 3.29 -5.11
N MET A 92 -11.39 3.89 -3.99
CA MET A 92 -11.72 3.16 -2.76
C MET A 92 -13.18 2.71 -2.72
N THR A 93 -14.13 3.60 -3.11
CA THR A 93 -15.56 3.41 -2.89
C THR A 93 -16.28 2.68 -4.02
N CYS A 94 -15.72 2.67 -5.24
CA CYS A 94 -16.36 2.08 -6.43
C CYS A 94 -15.83 0.67 -6.76
N THR A 95 -15.31 -0.07 -5.78
CA THR A 95 -14.74 -1.41 -6.02
C THR A 95 -15.78 -2.50 -6.17
N GLY A 96 -16.94 -2.37 -5.54
CA GLY A 96 -17.97 -3.40 -5.50
C GLY A 96 -17.58 -4.69 -4.79
N ALA A 97 -16.46 -4.72 -4.07
CA ALA A 97 -15.98 -5.91 -3.38
C ALA A 97 -16.62 -6.05 -2.00
N GLU A 98 -17.02 -7.27 -1.65
CA GLU A 98 -17.70 -7.58 -0.39
C GLU A 98 -16.78 -7.49 0.85
N ASN A 99 -15.47 -7.55 0.64
CA ASN A 99 -14.48 -7.53 1.72
C ASN A 99 -13.84 -6.16 1.96
N VAL A 100 -14.34 -5.09 1.32
CA VAL A 100 -13.75 -3.73 1.37
C VAL A 100 -14.77 -2.75 1.94
N PHE A 101 -14.35 -2.03 2.99
CA PHE A 101 -15.18 -1.11 3.76
C PHE A 101 -14.47 0.25 3.88
N PRO A 102 -14.57 1.14 2.87
CA PRO A 102 -14.10 2.51 3.01
C PRO A 102 -15.05 3.30 3.91
N LEU A 103 -14.49 3.96 4.93
CA LEU A 103 -15.24 4.68 5.96
C LEU A 103 -14.87 6.16 5.94
N ALA A 104 -15.77 6.99 5.46
CA ALA A 104 -15.63 8.44 5.56
C ALA A 104 -15.83 8.88 7.00
N ILE A 105 -14.96 9.74 7.50
CA ILE A 105 -15.08 10.34 8.82
C ILE A 105 -15.25 11.85 8.72
N ASP A 106 -16.07 12.41 9.57
CA ASP A 106 -16.17 13.86 9.76
C ASP A 106 -15.02 14.33 10.67
N GLY A 107 -13.89 14.63 10.05
CA GLY A 107 -12.66 14.97 10.75
C GLY A 107 -11.47 15.17 9.82
N THR A 108 -10.30 15.11 10.41
CA THR A 108 -9.02 15.21 9.72
C THR A 108 -8.36 13.83 9.57
N PHE A 109 -7.27 13.77 8.81
CA PHE A 109 -6.43 12.56 8.76
C PHE A 109 -5.83 12.21 10.13
N ASP A 110 -5.51 13.23 10.94
CA ASP A 110 -4.98 13.02 12.29
C ASP A 110 -6.03 12.42 13.22
N ASP A 111 -7.30 12.81 13.07
CA ASP A 111 -8.41 12.20 13.80
C ASP A 111 -8.57 10.71 13.43
N ALA A 112 -8.49 10.39 12.14
CA ALA A 112 -8.49 9.00 11.68
C ALA A 112 -7.32 8.20 12.26
N GLN A 113 -6.12 8.79 12.30
CA GLN A 113 -4.96 8.13 12.90
C GLN A 113 -5.09 7.97 14.41
N ALA A 114 -5.69 8.93 15.12
CA ALA A 114 -5.93 8.84 16.56
C ALA A 114 -6.88 7.67 16.86
N ALA A 115 -7.98 7.56 16.12
CA ALA A 115 -8.91 6.43 16.24
C ALA A 115 -8.22 5.08 15.98
N LEU A 116 -7.36 5.00 14.94
CA LEU A 116 -6.58 3.80 14.69
C LEU A 116 -5.67 3.43 15.87
N LYS A 117 -4.95 4.40 16.43
CA LYS A 117 -4.04 4.16 17.57
C LYS A 117 -4.79 3.60 18.78
N GLU A 118 -5.99 4.11 19.05
CA GLU A 118 -6.84 3.62 20.13
C GLU A 118 -7.24 2.17 19.89
N VAL A 119 -7.74 1.83 18.70
CA VAL A 119 -8.13 0.46 18.32
C VAL A 119 -6.93 -0.50 18.38
N PHE A 120 -5.75 -0.08 17.89
CA PHE A 120 -4.54 -0.91 17.97
C PHE A 120 -3.97 -1.05 19.38
N GLY A 121 -4.35 -0.17 20.31
CA GLY A 121 -4.00 -0.23 21.73
C GLY A 121 -4.79 -1.30 22.50
N ASP A 122 -5.96 -1.70 22.02
CA ASP A 122 -6.74 -2.80 22.57
C ASP A 122 -6.20 -4.15 22.08
N LEU A 123 -5.32 -4.76 22.88
CA LEU A 123 -4.65 -6.01 22.53
C LEU A 123 -5.62 -7.21 22.45
N ASP A 124 -6.66 -7.23 23.26
CA ASP A 124 -7.65 -8.30 23.25
C ASP A 124 -8.52 -8.23 22.01
N PHE A 125 -8.97 -7.03 21.65
CA PHE A 125 -9.67 -6.81 20.38
C PHE A 125 -8.81 -7.17 19.19
N LYS A 126 -7.56 -6.71 19.17
CA LYS A 126 -6.59 -6.99 18.12
C LYS A 126 -6.39 -8.50 17.91
N ALA A 127 -6.21 -9.26 18.99
CA ALA A 127 -6.06 -10.71 18.92
C ALA A 127 -7.33 -11.40 18.42
N ARG A 128 -8.51 -10.95 18.90
CA ARG A 128 -9.81 -11.55 18.57
C ARG A 128 -10.18 -11.44 17.09
N VAL A 129 -9.85 -10.30 16.45
CA VAL A 129 -10.20 -10.04 15.04
C VAL A 129 -9.05 -10.27 14.07
N GLY A 130 -7.87 -10.63 14.53
CA GLY A 130 -6.67 -10.75 13.69
C GLY A 130 -6.28 -9.40 13.06
N LEU A 131 -6.28 -8.32 13.87
CA LEU A 131 -6.08 -6.96 13.40
C LEU A 131 -4.66 -6.73 12.88
N SER A 132 -4.57 -6.24 11.64
CA SER A 132 -3.32 -5.87 10.95
C SER A 132 -3.41 -4.46 10.39
N ALA A 133 -2.26 -3.82 10.21
CA ALA A 133 -2.17 -2.46 9.69
C ALA A 133 -1.50 -2.41 8.31
N VAL A 134 -1.96 -1.49 7.49
CA VAL A 134 -1.33 -1.15 6.18
C VAL A 134 -0.69 0.24 6.21
N ASN A 135 0.10 0.51 7.23
CA ASN A 135 0.77 1.80 7.38
C ASN A 135 2.13 1.85 6.66
N SER A 136 2.71 3.04 6.59
CA SER A 136 3.99 3.29 5.90
C SER A 136 5.20 2.63 6.58
N ILE A 137 5.09 2.23 7.84
CA ILE A 137 6.16 1.60 8.63
C ILE A 137 6.05 0.06 8.69
N ASN A 138 5.13 -0.54 7.97
CA ASN A 138 5.01 -2.00 7.89
C ASN A 138 6.26 -2.59 7.21
N LEU A 139 7.02 -3.42 7.95
CA LEU A 139 8.29 -3.97 7.48
C LEU A 139 8.13 -4.81 6.20
N ALA A 140 7.08 -5.61 6.08
CA ALA A 140 6.82 -6.41 4.87
C ALA A 140 6.60 -5.52 3.65
N ARG A 141 5.92 -4.38 3.85
CA ARG A 141 5.73 -3.37 2.81
C ARG A 141 7.04 -2.73 2.39
N ILE A 142 7.90 -2.35 3.35
CA ILE A 142 9.22 -1.75 3.07
C ILE A 142 10.10 -2.74 2.31
N LEU A 143 10.16 -4.00 2.75
CA LEU A 143 10.92 -5.05 2.07
C LEU A 143 10.43 -5.29 0.63
N ALA A 144 9.11 -5.35 0.42
CA ALA A 144 8.55 -5.50 -0.92
C ALA A 144 8.86 -4.28 -1.82
N GLN A 145 8.91 -3.06 -1.25
CA GLN A 145 9.31 -1.87 -1.99
C GLN A 145 10.80 -1.85 -2.34
N SER A 146 11.67 -2.51 -1.56
CA SER A 146 13.10 -2.57 -1.88
C SER A 146 13.40 -3.30 -3.20
N VAL A 147 12.49 -4.17 -3.63
CA VAL A 147 12.65 -5.00 -4.84
C VAL A 147 12.82 -4.16 -6.11
N TYR A 148 12.06 -3.07 -6.26
CA TYR A 148 12.20 -2.25 -7.46
C TYR A 148 13.48 -1.42 -7.47
N TYR A 149 14.05 -1.05 -6.32
CA TYR A 149 15.36 -0.41 -6.24
C TYR A 149 16.47 -1.40 -6.64
N LEU A 150 16.43 -2.63 -6.12
CA LEU A 150 17.36 -3.68 -6.49
C LEU A 150 17.24 -4.02 -7.98
N SER A 151 16.01 -4.14 -8.49
CA SER A 151 15.77 -4.37 -9.92
C SER A 151 16.36 -3.25 -10.78
N ALA A 152 16.19 -1.99 -10.39
CA ALA A 152 16.77 -0.86 -11.09
C ALA A 152 18.31 -0.92 -11.06
N TRP A 153 18.91 -1.20 -9.92
CA TRP A 153 20.34 -1.31 -9.74
C TRP A 153 20.95 -2.39 -10.63
N PHE A 154 20.35 -3.58 -10.71
CA PHE A 154 20.83 -4.66 -11.57
C PHE A 154 20.67 -4.40 -13.07
N ARG A 155 19.71 -3.57 -13.45
CA ARG A 155 19.41 -3.26 -14.87
C ARG A 155 20.25 -2.11 -15.42
N LEU A 156 20.96 -1.37 -14.57
CA LEU A 156 21.87 -0.30 -14.98
C LEU A 156 23.27 -0.87 -15.28
N PRO A 157 24.05 -0.19 -16.15
CA PRO A 157 25.42 -0.57 -16.44
C PRO A 157 26.26 -0.65 -15.17
N GLU A 158 27.17 -1.62 -15.10
CA GLU A 158 27.96 -1.91 -13.91
C GLU A 158 28.78 -0.72 -13.45
N GLU A 159 29.36 0.01 -14.39
CA GLU A 159 30.14 1.23 -14.16
C GLU A 159 29.32 2.38 -13.54
N SER A 160 28.00 2.34 -13.66
CA SER A 160 27.12 3.35 -13.09
C SER A 160 26.66 3.02 -11.66
N ARG A 161 26.86 1.78 -11.20
CA ARG A 161 26.26 1.29 -9.95
C ARG A 161 26.91 1.86 -8.69
N GLU A 162 28.23 2.10 -8.71
CA GLU A 162 28.97 2.61 -7.54
C GLU A 162 28.59 4.05 -7.18
N ALA A 163 28.21 4.85 -8.17
CA ALA A 163 27.86 6.26 -7.99
C ALA A 163 26.37 6.54 -8.09
N MET A 164 25.52 5.50 -8.04
CA MET A 164 24.08 5.66 -8.22
C MET A 164 23.41 6.30 -7.02
N ILE A 165 22.63 7.34 -7.26
CA ILE A 165 21.82 8.04 -6.27
C ILE A 165 20.34 7.87 -6.65
N PHE A 166 19.54 7.38 -5.71
CA PHE A 166 18.09 7.38 -5.83
C PHE A 166 17.50 8.68 -5.27
N VAL A 167 16.81 9.42 -6.12
CA VAL A 167 16.03 10.58 -5.70
C VAL A 167 14.56 10.17 -5.66
N VAL A 168 13.96 10.22 -4.48
CA VAL A 168 12.57 9.81 -4.26
C VAL A 168 11.77 11.06 -3.92
N PRO A 169 10.91 11.55 -4.83
CA PRO A 169 10.01 12.63 -4.49
C PRO A 169 8.95 12.13 -3.49
N THR A 170 8.88 12.79 -2.35
CA THR A 170 7.87 12.53 -1.31
C THR A 170 6.97 13.75 -1.23
N GLY A 171 5.69 13.57 -1.50
CA GLY A 171 4.68 14.62 -1.35
C GLY A 171 4.23 14.81 0.09
#